data_20e1633dcb6eac7e974c756c396bc2c3
#
_entry.id   20e1633dcb6eac7e974c756c396bc2c3
#
_cell.length_a   1.000
_cell.length_b   1.000
_cell.length_c   1.000
_cell.angle_alpha   90.00
_cell.angle_beta   90.00
_cell.angle_gamma   90.00
#
_symmetry.space_group_name_H-M   'P 1'
#
loop_
_entity.id
_entity.type
_entity.pdbx_description
1 polymer ?
#
loop_
_entity_poly.entity_id
_entity_poly.type
_entity_poly.pdbx_seq_one_letter_code
_entity_poly.pdbx_strand_id
1 'polypeptide(L)'
;MASKVGQNIEAGNAAWSFGGSVADTFVDHIRHSVPLYEEGHDLTCQLSDWFLSPTSTAYEIGTSTGELLKKLALHNAHRVGAKFIGMDVEAPMVAKARAHCADVPSITILEEDGRNFAFEKADLIISYYTMQFIPPRDRQQLFDRIYEALNWGGAFIMFEKVRAPDARFQDIAVGLYNEFKLRQGFDEKEIVGKTRSLKGILEPFSTEGNLGLMRRAGFEDITTVCKYICFEGYLAIK
;
A
#
# COMPACT_ATOMS: atom_id res chain seq x y z
N MET A 1 -25.40 13.85 2.64
CA MET A 1 -24.88 14.26 3.96
C MET A 1 -23.62 13.47 4.24
N ALA A 2 -22.57 14.12 4.73
CA ALA A 2 -21.38 13.45 5.20
C ALA A 2 -21.71 12.59 6.43
N SER A 3 -21.06 11.44 6.57
CA SER A 3 -21.24 10.53 7.72
C SER A 3 -19.88 10.22 8.34
N LYS A 4 -19.87 9.91 9.64
CA LYS A 4 -18.65 9.43 10.29
C LYS A 4 -18.27 8.06 9.75
N VAL A 5 -16.99 7.86 9.44
CA VAL A 5 -16.45 6.62 8.87
C VAL A 5 -15.32 6.04 9.75
N GLY A 6 -15.36 6.34 11.02
CA GLY A 6 -14.40 5.97 12.05
C GLY A 6 -13.36 7.05 12.32
N GLN A 7 -12.80 7.05 13.52
CA GLN A 7 -11.74 8.00 13.96
C GLN A 7 -12.10 9.49 13.71
N ASN A 8 -13.39 9.84 13.85
CA ASN A 8 -13.94 11.17 13.57
C ASN A 8 -13.78 11.69 12.14
N ILE A 9 -13.43 10.82 11.19
CA ILE A 9 -13.36 11.18 9.78
C ILE A 9 -14.79 11.28 9.23
N GLU A 10 -15.10 12.39 8.54
CA GLU A 10 -16.36 12.59 7.84
C GLU A 10 -16.19 12.36 6.34
N ALA A 11 -17.04 11.53 5.74
CA ALA A 11 -17.05 11.29 4.31
C ALA A 11 -18.47 11.17 3.76
N GLY A 12 -18.67 11.65 2.54
CA GLY A 12 -19.89 11.50 1.77
C GLY A 12 -19.89 10.25 0.88
N ASN A 13 -21.01 10.00 0.17
CA ASN A 13 -21.09 8.91 -0.79
C ASN A 13 -20.14 9.15 -1.97
N ALA A 14 -19.27 8.16 -2.29
CA ALA A 14 -18.26 8.24 -3.35
C ALA A 14 -17.36 9.49 -3.21
N ALA A 15 -17.01 9.88 -1.98
CA ALA A 15 -16.30 11.12 -1.69
C ALA A 15 -15.15 10.92 -0.69
N TRP A 16 -14.56 9.71 -0.65
CA TRP A 16 -13.35 9.48 0.14
C TRP A 16 -12.18 10.30 -0.44
N SER A 17 -11.44 10.96 0.43
CA SER A 17 -10.21 11.68 0.08
C SER A 17 -9.17 11.43 1.18
N PHE A 18 -7.92 11.31 0.78
CA PHE A 18 -6.79 11.23 1.71
C PHE A 18 -6.24 12.62 2.08
N GLY A 19 -6.84 13.68 1.56
CA GLY A 19 -6.48 15.07 1.86
C GLY A 19 -7.08 15.59 3.16
N GLY A 20 -6.76 16.84 3.50
CA GLY A 20 -7.29 17.57 4.65
C GLY A 20 -6.87 16.93 5.99
N SER A 21 -7.81 16.85 6.94
CA SER A 21 -7.57 16.32 8.29
C SER A 21 -7.39 14.79 8.36
N VAL A 22 -7.63 14.06 7.25
CA VAL A 22 -7.45 12.60 7.21
C VAL A 22 -6.01 12.23 7.52
N ALA A 23 -5.04 13.00 7.03
CA ALA A 23 -3.63 12.79 7.34
C ALA A 23 -3.33 12.79 8.85
N ASP A 24 -4.10 13.50 9.68
CA ASP A 24 -3.87 13.59 11.13
C ASP A 24 -4.24 12.33 11.91
N THR A 25 -5.24 11.61 11.42
CA THR A 25 -5.77 10.39 12.04
C THR A 25 -5.50 9.14 11.24
N PHE A 26 -4.77 9.28 10.11
CA PHE A 26 -4.59 8.21 9.13
C PHE A 26 -3.99 6.94 9.75
N VAL A 27 -2.90 7.08 10.51
CA VAL A 27 -2.18 5.94 11.09
C VAL A 27 -3.07 5.13 12.04
N ASP A 28 -3.79 5.83 12.94
CA ASP A 28 -4.73 5.16 13.85
C ASP A 28 -5.87 4.49 13.08
N HIS A 29 -6.41 5.18 12.08
CA HIS A 29 -7.50 4.66 11.28
C HIS A 29 -7.09 3.41 10.49
N ILE A 30 -5.92 3.41 9.87
CA ILE A 30 -5.46 2.29 9.05
C ILE A 30 -5.15 1.05 9.92
N ARG A 31 -4.54 1.23 11.09
CA ARG A 31 -4.26 0.16 12.06
C ARG A 31 -5.52 -0.58 12.51
N HIS A 32 -6.63 0.13 12.68
CA HIS A 32 -7.92 -0.47 13.04
C HIS A 32 -8.69 -1.02 11.83
N SER A 33 -8.37 -0.56 10.61
CA SER A 33 -9.10 -0.93 9.39
C SER A 33 -8.46 -2.06 8.60
N VAL A 34 -7.16 -2.25 8.71
CA VAL A 34 -6.40 -3.25 7.94
C VAL A 34 -5.82 -4.29 8.90
N PRO A 35 -6.28 -5.54 8.83
CA PRO A 35 -5.70 -6.60 9.65
C PRO A 35 -4.23 -6.84 9.30
N LEU A 36 -3.43 -7.17 10.31
CA LEU A 36 -2.00 -7.45 10.18
C LEU A 36 -1.20 -6.29 9.56
N TYR A 37 -1.63 -5.04 9.80
CA TYR A 37 -0.99 -3.87 9.18
C TYR A 37 0.48 -3.72 9.60
N GLU A 38 0.76 -3.81 10.90
CA GLU A 38 2.13 -3.68 11.43
C GLU A 38 2.97 -4.93 11.14
N GLU A 39 2.37 -6.12 11.22
CA GLU A 39 3.03 -7.38 10.88
C GLU A 39 3.44 -7.42 9.40
N GLY A 40 2.65 -6.79 8.52
CA GLY A 40 3.01 -6.63 7.11
C GLY A 40 4.19 -5.68 6.89
N HIS A 41 4.31 -4.62 7.72
CA HIS A 41 5.51 -3.77 7.75
C HIS A 41 6.73 -4.57 8.19
N ASP A 42 6.61 -5.36 9.27
CA ASP A 42 7.71 -6.20 9.77
C ASP A 42 8.15 -7.23 8.72
N LEU A 43 7.19 -7.88 8.08
CA LEU A 43 7.45 -8.82 7.00
C LEU A 43 8.16 -8.15 5.81
N THR A 44 7.71 -6.95 5.41
CA THR A 44 8.35 -6.19 4.33
C THR A 44 9.80 -5.84 4.67
N CYS A 45 10.07 -5.42 5.91
CA CYS A 45 11.43 -5.17 6.38
C CYS A 45 12.30 -6.44 6.34
N GLN A 46 11.80 -7.57 6.82
CA GLN A 46 12.50 -8.85 6.78
C GLN A 46 12.77 -9.33 5.35
N LEU A 47 11.79 -9.20 4.45
CA LEU A 47 11.97 -9.53 3.03
C LEU A 47 13.04 -8.66 2.38
N SER A 48 13.16 -7.40 2.77
CA SER A 48 14.15 -6.48 2.19
C SER A 48 15.60 -6.94 2.39
N ASP A 49 15.89 -7.76 3.39
CA ASP A 49 17.21 -8.31 3.64
C ASP A 49 17.74 -9.18 2.50
N TRP A 50 16.85 -9.76 1.70
CA TRP A 50 17.17 -10.62 0.57
C TRP A 50 17.51 -9.84 -0.71
N PHE A 51 17.11 -8.56 -0.80
CA PHE A 51 17.18 -7.78 -2.03
C PHE A 51 18.08 -6.54 -1.93
N LEU A 52 18.25 -5.98 -0.73
CA LEU A 52 18.99 -4.75 -0.56
C LEU A 52 20.48 -4.99 -0.24
N SER A 53 21.32 -4.21 -0.88
CA SER A 53 22.77 -4.08 -0.67
C SER A 53 23.12 -2.67 -0.17
N PRO A 54 24.37 -2.39 0.20
CA PRO A 54 24.79 -1.04 0.61
C PRO A 54 24.59 0.07 -0.44
N THR A 55 24.42 -0.26 -1.72
CA THR A 55 24.24 0.71 -2.82
C THR A 55 22.86 0.65 -3.47
N SER A 56 21.95 -0.09 -2.87
CA SER A 56 20.61 -0.32 -3.41
C SER A 56 19.74 0.92 -3.36
N THR A 57 18.77 0.97 -4.29
CA THR A 57 17.66 1.92 -4.25
C THR A 57 16.35 1.16 -4.01
N ALA A 58 15.57 1.63 -3.04
CA ALA A 58 14.23 1.15 -2.76
C ALA A 58 13.20 2.27 -2.97
N TYR A 59 12.08 1.94 -3.62
CA TYR A 59 10.94 2.85 -3.79
C TYR A 59 9.73 2.36 -3.01
N GLU A 60 8.96 3.29 -2.44
CA GLU A 60 7.62 3.05 -1.93
C GLU A 60 6.61 3.94 -2.67
N ILE A 61 5.67 3.31 -3.39
CA ILE A 61 4.59 3.98 -4.13
C ILE A 61 3.39 4.13 -3.22
N GLY A 62 2.97 5.38 -2.97
CA GLY A 62 1.91 5.71 -2.01
C GLY A 62 2.41 5.61 -0.58
N THR A 63 3.51 6.30 -0.27
CA THR A 63 4.17 6.25 1.05
C THR A 63 3.34 6.85 2.18
N SER A 64 2.25 7.58 1.87
CA SER A 64 1.37 8.20 2.86
C SER A 64 2.15 9.05 3.87
N THR A 65 2.06 8.75 5.16
CA THR A 65 2.79 9.46 6.23
C THR A 65 4.23 8.96 6.46
N GLY A 66 4.71 8.01 5.65
CA GLY A 66 6.10 7.53 5.66
C GLY A 66 6.41 6.46 6.71
N GLU A 67 5.40 5.86 7.34
CA GLU A 67 5.59 4.88 8.43
C GLU A 67 6.40 3.65 7.98
N LEU A 68 6.00 3.00 6.87
CA LEU A 68 6.72 1.83 6.37
C LEU A 68 8.10 2.21 5.84
N LEU A 69 8.22 3.30 5.10
CA LEU A 69 9.50 3.73 4.53
C LEU A 69 10.54 4.03 5.61
N LYS A 70 10.12 4.72 6.69
CA LYS A 70 11.00 5.00 7.84
C LYS A 70 11.43 3.71 8.52
N LYS A 71 10.50 2.81 8.79
CA LYS A 71 10.78 1.50 9.40
C LYS A 71 11.76 0.69 8.55
N LEU A 72 11.54 0.67 7.23
CA LEU A 72 12.41 0.00 6.26
C LEU A 72 13.82 0.59 6.24
N ALA A 73 13.95 1.91 6.20
CA ALA A 73 15.24 2.58 6.21
C ALA A 73 16.02 2.35 7.51
N LEU A 74 15.34 2.39 8.66
CA LEU A 74 15.94 2.08 9.96
C LEU A 74 16.36 0.62 10.08
N HIS A 75 15.55 -0.33 9.61
CA HIS A 75 15.91 -1.75 9.54
C HIS A 75 17.20 -1.98 8.72
N ASN A 76 17.35 -1.21 7.65
CA ASN A 76 18.48 -1.29 6.72
C ASN A 76 19.60 -0.27 7.01
N ALA A 77 19.64 0.37 8.19
CA ALA A 77 20.60 1.42 8.51
C ALA A 77 22.07 1.00 8.41
N HIS A 78 22.36 -0.30 8.50
CA HIS A 78 23.69 -0.88 8.30
C HIS A 78 24.15 -0.85 6.82
N ARG A 79 23.24 -0.62 5.86
CA ARG A 79 23.51 -0.46 4.43
C ARG A 79 23.70 1.03 4.10
N VAL A 80 24.87 1.57 4.45
CA VAL A 80 25.13 3.03 4.56
C VAL A 80 24.87 3.83 3.28
N GLY A 81 24.98 3.24 2.10
CA GLY A 81 24.74 3.91 0.81
C GLY A 81 23.37 3.63 0.19
N ALA A 82 22.53 2.83 0.85
CA ALA A 82 21.20 2.54 0.36
C ALA A 82 20.30 3.79 0.40
N LYS A 83 19.43 3.93 -0.62
CA LYS A 83 18.50 5.05 -0.77
C LYS A 83 17.08 4.55 -0.67
N PHE A 84 16.25 5.26 0.07
CA PHE A 84 14.83 4.97 0.28
C PHE A 84 14.00 6.16 -0.22
N ILE A 85 13.20 5.94 -1.26
CA ILE A 85 12.44 7.00 -1.92
C ILE A 85 10.96 6.70 -1.82
N GLY A 86 10.24 7.52 -1.07
CA GLY A 86 8.79 7.46 -0.96
C GLY A 86 8.12 8.48 -1.85
N MET A 87 7.00 8.12 -2.47
CA MET A 87 6.20 9.06 -3.24
C MET A 87 4.71 8.97 -2.88
N ASP A 88 4.05 10.10 -2.88
CA ASP A 88 2.59 10.20 -2.71
C ASP A 88 2.07 11.41 -3.51
N VAL A 89 0.79 11.33 -3.94
CA VAL A 89 0.12 12.41 -4.67
C VAL A 89 -0.55 13.43 -3.76
N GLU A 90 -0.76 13.08 -2.49
CA GLU A 90 -1.49 13.90 -1.54
C GLU A 90 -0.53 14.79 -0.75
N ALA A 91 -0.47 16.09 -1.09
CA ALA A 91 0.42 17.06 -0.47
C ALA A 91 0.39 17.05 1.08
N PRO A 92 -0.77 16.89 1.78
CA PRO A 92 -0.80 16.78 3.24
C PRO A 92 -0.09 15.52 3.77
N MET A 93 -0.18 14.39 3.04
CA MET A 93 0.54 13.16 3.38
C MET A 93 2.05 13.35 3.22
N VAL A 94 2.47 13.91 2.07
CA VAL A 94 3.87 14.22 1.79
C VAL A 94 4.49 15.13 2.84
N ALA A 95 3.77 16.18 3.25
CA ALA A 95 4.25 17.09 4.30
C ALA A 95 4.50 16.34 5.63
N LYS A 96 3.60 15.46 6.01
CA LYS A 96 3.76 14.61 7.20
C LYS A 96 4.88 13.60 7.06
N ALA A 97 4.98 12.92 5.92
CA ALA A 97 6.06 11.98 5.65
C ALA A 97 7.43 12.65 5.73
N ARG A 98 7.57 13.85 5.16
CA ARG A 98 8.80 14.66 5.27
C ARG A 98 9.16 14.99 6.71
N ALA A 99 8.17 15.42 7.50
CA ALA A 99 8.39 15.71 8.91
C ALA A 99 8.72 14.44 9.72
N HIS A 100 8.00 13.34 9.47
CA HIS A 100 8.20 12.06 10.14
C HIS A 100 9.57 11.44 9.85
N CYS A 101 10.07 11.56 8.62
CA CYS A 101 11.32 10.97 8.16
C CYS A 101 12.54 11.90 8.24
N ALA A 102 12.39 13.13 8.77
CA ALA A 102 13.44 14.16 8.75
C ALA A 102 14.74 13.78 9.46
N ASP A 103 14.68 12.85 10.40
CA ASP A 103 15.82 12.32 11.17
C ASP A 103 16.57 11.17 10.48
N VAL A 104 16.12 10.72 9.29
CA VAL A 104 16.71 9.60 8.53
C VAL A 104 17.25 10.09 7.17
N PRO A 105 18.54 10.43 7.07
CA PRO A 105 19.10 11.08 5.86
C PRO A 105 19.06 10.24 4.58
N SER A 106 18.90 8.92 4.69
CA SER A 106 18.78 8.02 3.53
C SER A 106 17.41 8.05 2.87
N ILE A 107 16.42 8.77 3.45
CA ILE A 107 15.05 8.87 2.93
C ILE A 107 14.87 10.17 2.13
N THR A 108 14.22 10.03 0.99
CA THR A 108 13.70 11.14 0.18
C THR A 108 12.20 10.98 -0.01
N ILE A 109 11.42 12.04 0.26
CA ILE A 109 9.96 12.04 0.06
C ILE A 109 9.59 12.99 -1.08
N LEU A 110 8.92 12.46 -2.09
CA LEU A 110 8.51 13.15 -3.31
C LEU A 110 6.98 13.34 -3.34
N GLU A 111 6.54 14.50 -3.78
CA GLU A 111 5.14 14.74 -4.17
C GLU A 111 5.01 14.42 -5.65
N GLU A 112 4.73 13.14 -5.95
CA GLU A 112 4.75 12.61 -7.32
C GLU A 112 3.72 11.50 -7.51
N ASP A 113 3.22 11.40 -8.73
CA ASP A 113 2.34 10.33 -9.15
C ASP A 113 3.15 9.16 -9.71
N GLY A 114 3.19 8.05 -8.99
CA GLY A 114 3.89 6.84 -9.42
C GLY A 114 3.50 6.34 -10.81
N ARG A 115 2.29 6.67 -11.29
CA ARG A 115 1.83 6.34 -12.65
C ARG A 115 2.68 6.99 -13.74
N ASN A 116 3.21 8.18 -13.46
CA ASN A 116 3.96 8.99 -14.43
C ASN A 116 5.44 9.16 -14.04
N PHE A 117 5.81 8.73 -12.85
CA PHE A 117 7.16 8.90 -12.31
C PHE A 117 8.20 8.12 -13.14
N ALA A 118 9.32 8.75 -13.47
CA ALA A 118 10.44 8.12 -14.16
C ALA A 118 11.34 7.40 -13.14
N PHE A 119 11.04 6.14 -12.85
CA PHE A 119 11.85 5.34 -11.94
C PHE A 119 13.27 5.17 -12.50
N GLU A 120 14.26 5.41 -11.65
CA GLU A 120 15.61 4.90 -11.87
C GLU A 120 15.67 3.41 -11.54
N LYS A 121 16.80 2.75 -11.86
CA LYS A 121 16.99 1.34 -11.50
C LYS A 121 16.94 1.13 -9.99
N ALA A 122 16.23 0.09 -9.58
CA ALA A 122 15.97 -0.22 -8.19
C ALA A 122 16.10 -1.71 -7.90
N ASP A 123 16.38 -2.05 -6.65
CA ASP A 123 16.46 -3.44 -6.20
C ASP A 123 15.20 -3.86 -5.44
N LEU A 124 14.44 -2.88 -4.96
CA LEU A 124 13.16 -3.11 -4.27
C LEU A 124 12.16 -2.01 -4.62
N ILE A 125 10.96 -2.41 -5.00
CA ILE A 125 9.81 -1.50 -5.14
C ILE A 125 8.66 -2.04 -4.30
N ILE A 126 8.01 -1.18 -3.55
CA ILE A 126 6.94 -1.52 -2.61
C ILE A 126 5.68 -0.73 -2.96
N SER A 127 4.54 -1.39 -2.88
CA SER A 127 3.22 -0.77 -2.88
C SER A 127 2.40 -1.34 -1.74
N TYR A 128 2.15 -0.54 -0.71
CA TYR A 128 1.48 -1.00 0.49
C TYR A 128 0.07 -0.42 0.58
N TYR A 129 -0.92 -1.20 0.12
CA TYR A 129 -2.34 -0.83 0.02
C TYR A 129 -2.63 0.39 -0.86
N THR A 130 -1.86 0.59 -1.93
CA THR A 130 -1.97 1.75 -2.84
C THR A 130 -2.60 1.42 -4.18
N MET A 131 -2.24 0.28 -4.81
CA MET A 131 -2.69 -0.06 -6.17
C MET A 131 -4.21 -0.12 -6.30
N GLN A 132 -4.91 -0.47 -5.24
CA GLN A 132 -6.38 -0.53 -5.19
C GLN A 132 -7.06 0.83 -5.41
N PHE A 133 -6.34 1.95 -5.25
CA PHE A 133 -6.82 3.31 -5.49
C PHE A 133 -6.43 3.85 -6.87
N ILE A 134 -5.55 3.16 -7.59
CA ILE A 134 -5.18 3.50 -8.95
C ILE A 134 -6.30 3.01 -9.90
N PRO A 135 -6.78 3.84 -10.84
CA PRO A 135 -7.78 3.42 -11.80
C PRO A 135 -7.38 2.13 -12.52
N PRO A 136 -8.28 1.16 -12.69
CA PRO A 136 -7.97 -0.14 -13.32
C PRO A 136 -7.27 -0.04 -14.68
N ARG A 137 -7.64 0.96 -15.49
CA ARG A 137 -7.05 1.22 -16.82
C ARG A 137 -5.57 1.57 -16.77
N ASP A 138 -5.08 2.14 -15.66
CA ASP A 138 -3.72 2.65 -15.53
C ASP A 138 -2.77 1.61 -14.87
N ARG A 139 -3.33 0.55 -14.25
CA ARG A 139 -2.55 -0.40 -13.43
C ARG A 139 -1.54 -1.19 -14.23
N GLN A 140 -1.93 -1.73 -15.39
CA GLN A 140 -1.00 -2.55 -16.18
C GLN A 140 0.24 -1.76 -16.56
N GLN A 141 0.09 -0.55 -17.04
CA GLN A 141 1.22 0.31 -17.42
C GLN A 141 2.14 0.59 -16.22
N LEU A 142 1.59 0.76 -15.02
CA LEU A 142 2.42 0.96 -13.82
C LEU A 142 3.18 -0.32 -13.46
N PHE A 143 2.55 -1.50 -13.54
CA PHE A 143 3.24 -2.77 -13.30
C PHE A 143 4.36 -3.03 -14.31
N ASP A 144 4.14 -2.71 -15.58
CA ASP A 144 5.16 -2.82 -16.63
C ASP A 144 6.37 -1.92 -16.30
N ARG A 145 6.13 -0.68 -15.88
CA ARG A 145 7.19 0.27 -15.47
C ARG A 145 7.92 -0.16 -14.21
N ILE A 146 7.22 -0.75 -13.23
CA ILE A 146 7.84 -1.34 -12.03
C ILE A 146 8.79 -2.46 -12.44
N TYR A 147 8.33 -3.37 -13.31
CA TYR A 147 9.17 -4.46 -13.81
C TYR A 147 10.40 -3.94 -14.56
N GLU A 148 10.22 -2.97 -15.45
CA GLU A 148 11.32 -2.35 -16.19
C GLU A 148 12.35 -1.69 -15.27
N ALA A 149 11.89 -0.99 -14.23
CA ALA A 149 12.76 -0.29 -13.27
C ALA A 149 13.58 -1.23 -12.40
N LEU A 150 13.06 -2.42 -12.07
CA LEU A 150 13.81 -3.37 -11.25
C LEU A 150 15.07 -3.85 -11.95
N ASN A 151 16.15 -3.98 -11.18
CA ASN A 151 17.34 -4.73 -11.54
C ASN A 151 17.00 -6.22 -11.60
N TRP A 152 17.80 -7.02 -12.31
CA TRP A 152 17.70 -8.47 -12.29
C TRP A 152 17.92 -9.00 -10.87
N GLY A 153 17.02 -9.86 -10.39
CA GLY A 153 17.00 -10.32 -9.00
C GLY A 153 16.41 -9.32 -8.01
N GLY A 154 15.96 -8.15 -8.46
CA GLY A 154 15.21 -7.20 -7.64
C GLY A 154 13.77 -7.62 -7.42
N ALA A 155 13.09 -7.05 -6.43
CA ALA A 155 11.77 -7.48 -6.01
C ALA A 155 10.73 -6.38 -6.03
N PHE A 156 9.49 -6.78 -6.33
CA PHE A 156 8.28 -6.01 -6.08
C PHE A 156 7.49 -6.64 -4.95
N ILE A 157 7.23 -5.88 -3.89
CA ILE A 157 6.37 -6.27 -2.78
C ILE A 157 5.09 -5.47 -2.85
N MET A 158 3.94 -6.16 -2.89
CA MET A 158 2.64 -5.52 -2.96
C MET A 158 1.70 -6.09 -1.91
N PHE A 159 1.10 -5.22 -1.10
CA PHE A 159 0.00 -5.57 -0.20
C PHE A 159 -1.28 -4.91 -0.70
N GLU A 160 -2.36 -5.68 -0.79
CA GLU A 160 -3.64 -5.23 -1.35
C GLU A 160 -4.83 -5.87 -0.64
N LYS A 161 -5.92 -5.12 -0.57
CA LYS A 161 -7.23 -5.74 -0.39
C LYS A 161 -7.61 -6.43 -1.70
N VAL A 162 -8.22 -7.62 -1.59
CA VAL A 162 -8.64 -8.40 -2.75
C VAL A 162 -10.12 -8.72 -2.71
N ARG A 163 -10.72 -8.94 -3.89
CA ARG A 163 -12.02 -9.56 -4.03
C ARG A 163 -11.87 -11.07 -4.04
N ALA A 164 -12.85 -11.75 -3.45
CA ALA A 164 -12.92 -13.19 -3.55
C ALA A 164 -13.25 -13.65 -4.99
N PRO A 165 -12.96 -14.93 -5.32
CA PRO A 165 -13.08 -15.44 -6.71
C PRO A 165 -14.51 -15.51 -7.21
N ASP A 166 -15.50 -15.63 -6.34
CA ASP A 166 -16.93 -15.67 -6.68
C ASP A 166 -17.82 -15.01 -5.61
N ALA A 167 -19.11 -14.91 -5.90
CA ALA A 167 -20.08 -14.23 -5.05
C ALA A 167 -20.19 -14.85 -3.65
N ARG A 168 -20.20 -16.18 -3.55
CA ARG A 168 -20.34 -16.89 -2.26
C ARG A 168 -19.16 -16.60 -1.32
N PHE A 169 -17.95 -16.72 -1.82
CA PHE A 169 -16.76 -16.39 -1.04
C PHE A 169 -16.65 -14.88 -0.76
N GLN A 170 -17.14 -14.04 -1.67
CA GLN A 170 -17.20 -12.60 -1.45
C GLN A 170 -18.12 -12.26 -0.27
N ASP A 171 -19.29 -12.88 -0.17
CA ASP A 171 -20.20 -12.67 0.95
C ASP A 171 -19.58 -13.08 2.28
N ILE A 172 -18.90 -14.23 2.33
CA ILE A 172 -18.16 -14.71 3.50
C ILE A 172 -17.04 -13.72 3.87
N ALA A 173 -16.24 -13.29 2.92
CA ALA A 173 -15.14 -12.35 3.16
C ALA A 173 -15.64 -11.00 3.68
N VAL A 174 -16.74 -10.49 3.13
CA VAL A 174 -17.39 -9.24 3.59
C VAL A 174 -17.90 -9.40 5.03
N GLY A 175 -18.58 -10.51 5.35
CA GLY A 175 -19.06 -10.81 6.69
C GLY A 175 -17.92 -10.82 7.71
N LEU A 176 -16.89 -11.63 7.46
CA LEU A 176 -15.72 -11.73 8.33
C LEU A 176 -14.99 -10.38 8.52
N TYR A 177 -14.86 -9.60 7.45
CA TYR A 177 -14.21 -8.29 7.53
C TYR A 177 -15.04 -7.26 8.29
N ASN A 178 -16.37 -7.30 8.18
CA ASN A 178 -17.25 -6.46 8.99
C ASN A 178 -17.16 -6.82 10.48
N GLU A 179 -17.16 -8.10 10.83
CA GLU A 179 -16.94 -8.56 12.20
C GLU A 179 -15.55 -8.15 12.74
N PHE A 180 -14.51 -8.21 11.90
CA PHE A 180 -13.19 -7.70 12.28
C PHE A 180 -13.27 -6.22 12.65
N LYS A 181 -13.90 -5.37 11.83
CA LYS A 181 -14.05 -3.93 12.11
C LYS A 181 -14.84 -3.65 13.38
N LEU A 182 -15.94 -4.38 13.61
CA LEU A 182 -16.70 -4.28 14.85
C LEU A 182 -15.84 -4.58 16.08
N ARG A 183 -15.00 -5.63 16.02
CA ARG A 183 -14.04 -5.95 17.10
C ARG A 183 -12.97 -4.87 17.29
N GLN A 184 -12.65 -4.11 16.23
CA GLN A 184 -11.72 -2.96 16.29
C GLN A 184 -12.40 -1.67 16.81
N GLY A 185 -13.68 -1.73 17.17
CA GLY A 185 -14.39 -0.61 17.79
C GLY A 185 -15.17 0.28 16.82
N PHE A 186 -15.24 -0.05 15.53
CA PHE A 186 -16.14 0.64 14.59
C PHE A 186 -17.60 0.24 14.85
N ASP A 187 -18.52 1.18 14.71
CA ASP A 187 -19.94 0.87 14.70
C ASP A 187 -20.45 0.55 13.28
N GLU A 188 -21.68 0.00 13.18
CA GLU A 188 -22.29 -0.40 11.90
C GLU A 188 -22.48 0.80 10.96
N LYS A 189 -22.78 1.99 11.51
CA LYS A 189 -22.98 3.21 10.69
C LYS A 189 -21.68 3.68 10.08
N GLU A 190 -20.59 3.61 10.84
CA GLU A 190 -19.24 3.93 10.36
C GLU A 190 -18.80 2.95 9.27
N ILE A 191 -19.06 1.65 9.45
CA ILE A 191 -18.73 0.61 8.45
C ILE A 191 -19.50 0.85 7.15
N VAL A 192 -20.81 1.08 7.24
CA VAL A 192 -21.66 1.37 6.07
C VAL A 192 -21.28 2.71 5.44
N GLY A 193 -21.04 3.74 6.27
CA GLY A 193 -20.60 5.06 5.81
C GLY A 193 -19.29 4.98 5.02
N LYS A 194 -18.28 4.28 5.55
CA LYS A 194 -17.00 4.08 4.85
C LYS A 194 -17.15 3.29 3.55
N THR A 195 -17.97 2.25 3.55
CA THR A 195 -18.25 1.47 2.34
C THR A 195 -18.84 2.34 1.24
N ARG A 196 -19.76 3.25 1.59
CA ARG A 196 -20.36 4.20 0.64
C ARG A 196 -19.36 5.25 0.16
N SER A 197 -18.52 5.76 1.05
CA SER A 197 -17.52 6.78 0.70
C SER A 197 -16.46 6.27 -0.26
N LEU A 198 -16.09 5.00 -0.15
CA LEU A 198 -15.07 4.34 -0.98
C LEU A 198 -15.61 3.82 -2.33
N LYS A 199 -16.90 3.97 -2.60
CA LYS A 199 -17.52 3.51 -3.86
C LYS A 199 -16.91 4.20 -5.07
N GLY A 200 -16.38 3.41 -6.02
CA GLY A 200 -15.71 3.92 -7.22
C GLY A 200 -14.32 4.54 -6.96
N ILE A 201 -13.82 4.49 -5.72
CA ILE A 201 -12.50 5.00 -5.31
C ILE A 201 -11.59 3.83 -4.92
N LEU A 202 -12.08 2.93 -4.08
CA LEU A 202 -11.40 1.70 -3.73
C LEU A 202 -11.91 0.57 -4.64
N GLU A 203 -11.08 0.15 -5.59
CA GLU A 203 -11.43 -0.87 -6.59
C GLU A 203 -10.46 -2.06 -6.56
N PRO A 204 -10.52 -2.91 -5.52
CA PRO A 204 -9.64 -4.05 -5.40
C PRO A 204 -9.89 -5.06 -6.51
N PHE A 205 -8.81 -5.64 -7.06
CA PHE A 205 -8.87 -6.79 -7.94
C PHE A 205 -8.97 -8.10 -7.12
N SER A 206 -9.29 -9.19 -7.78
CA SER A 206 -9.12 -10.53 -7.20
C SER A 206 -7.64 -10.91 -7.14
N THR A 207 -7.32 -11.94 -6.36
CA THR A 207 -5.98 -12.56 -6.33
C THR A 207 -5.46 -12.82 -7.75
N GLU A 208 -6.25 -13.50 -8.59
CA GLU A 208 -5.88 -13.80 -9.98
C GLU A 208 -5.74 -12.53 -10.84
N GLY A 209 -6.55 -11.49 -10.56
CA GLY A 209 -6.42 -10.20 -11.24
C GLY A 209 -5.07 -9.55 -10.96
N ASN A 210 -4.63 -9.56 -9.71
CA ASN A 210 -3.32 -9.00 -9.30
C ASN A 210 -2.16 -9.86 -9.84
N LEU A 211 -2.22 -11.18 -9.71
CA LEU A 211 -1.22 -12.08 -10.27
C LEU A 211 -1.13 -11.94 -11.81
N GLY A 212 -2.27 -11.74 -12.47
CA GLY A 212 -2.33 -11.49 -13.90
C GLY A 212 -1.65 -10.19 -14.34
N LEU A 213 -1.75 -9.11 -13.53
CA LEU A 213 -1.00 -7.87 -13.77
C LEU A 213 0.52 -8.11 -13.69
N MET A 214 0.97 -8.81 -12.64
CA MET A 214 2.39 -9.14 -12.45
C MET A 214 2.93 -10.00 -13.58
N ARG A 215 2.23 -11.09 -13.94
CA ARG A 215 2.65 -11.99 -15.04
C ARG A 215 2.74 -11.26 -16.37
N ARG A 216 1.77 -10.41 -16.72
CA ARG A 216 1.80 -9.63 -17.97
C ARG A 216 2.93 -8.61 -18.00
N ALA A 217 3.34 -8.06 -16.85
CA ALA A 217 4.50 -7.18 -16.74
C ALA A 217 5.84 -7.92 -16.94
N GLY A 218 5.87 -9.26 -16.78
CA GLY A 218 7.04 -10.10 -16.99
C GLY A 218 7.54 -10.85 -15.75
N PHE A 219 6.87 -10.70 -14.59
CA PHE A 219 7.23 -11.49 -13.41
C PHE A 219 6.83 -12.95 -13.59
N GLU A 220 7.77 -13.87 -13.42
CA GLU A 220 7.55 -15.32 -13.41
C GLU A 220 7.54 -15.87 -11.98
N ASP A 221 8.47 -15.41 -11.15
CA ASP A 221 8.61 -15.83 -9.76
C ASP A 221 7.72 -14.98 -8.86
N ILE A 222 6.52 -15.47 -8.56
CA ILE A 222 5.52 -14.77 -7.76
C ILE A 222 5.01 -15.70 -6.65
N THR A 223 4.95 -15.19 -5.43
CA THR A 223 4.34 -15.91 -4.31
C THR A 223 3.48 -15.00 -3.44
N THR A 224 2.50 -15.58 -2.74
CA THR A 224 1.75 -14.90 -1.68
C THR A 224 2.51 -15.06 -0.38
N VAL A 225 2.90 -13.96 0.25
CA VAL A 225 3.67 -13.94 1.51
C VAL A 225 2.81 -13.67 2.74
N CYS A 226 1.61 -13.13 2.53
CA CYS A 226 0.63 -12.85 3.59
C CYS A 226 -0.78 -13.00 3.06
N LYS A 227 -1.67 -13.61 3.86
CA LYS A 227 -3.10 -13.68 3.55
C LYS A 227 -3.93 -13.70 4.82
N TYR A 228 -4.85 -12.74 4.93
CA TYR A 228 -5.84 -12.71 6.01
C TYR A 228 -7.17 -12.15 5.50
N ILE A 229 -8.23 -12.95 5.53
CA ILE A 229 -9.56 -12.64 4.98
C ILE A 229 -9.45 -12.19 3.51
N CYS A 230 -9.61 -10.89 3.26
CA CYS A 230 -9.53 -10.25 1.95
C CYS A 230 -8.31 -9.31 1.83
N PHE A 231 -7.24 -9.56 2.57
CA PHE A 231 -5.98 -8.82 2.51
C PHE A 231 -4.86 -9.80 2.16
N GLU A 232 -4.08 -9.46 1.16
CA GLU A 232 -3.00 -10.31 0.66
C GLU A 232 -1.72 -9.50 0.43
N GLY A 233 -0.59 -10.13 0.74
CA GLY A 233 0.74 -9.64 0.41
C GLY A 233 1.39 -10.53 -0.63
N TYR A 234 2.01 -9.94 -1.64
CA TYR A 234 2.69 -10.63 -2.74
C TYR A 234 4.15 -10.24 -2.78
N LEU A 235 5.00 -11.19 -3.13
CA LEU A 235 6.39 -10.99 -3.51
C LEU A 235 6.57 -11.48 -4.94
N ALA A 236 7.07 -10.61 -5.81
CA ALA A 236 7.42 -10.93 -7.18
C ALA A 236 8.88 -10.57 -7.45
N ILE A 237 9.65 -11.47 -8.05
CA ILE A 237 11.09 -11.30 -8.32
C ILE A 237 11.30 -11.21 -9.84
N LYS A 238 12.16 -10.27 -10.27
CA LYS A 238 12.53 -10.10 -11.68
C LYS A 238 13.64 -11.03 -12.09
#